data_5a443f767b6f9059237af393488bff7c
#
_entry.id   5a443f767b6f9059237af393488bff7c
#
_cell.length_a   1.000
_cell.length_b   1.000
_cell.length_c   1.000
_cell.angle_alpha   90.00
_cell.angle_beta   90.00
_cell.angle_gamma   90.00
#
_symmetry.space_group_name_H-M   'P 1'
#
loop_
_entity.id
_entity.type
_entity.pdbx_description
1 polymer ?
#
loop_
_entity_poly.entity_id
_entity_poly.type
_entity_poly.pdbx_seq_one_letter_code
_entity_poly.pdbx_strand_id
1 'polypeptide(L)'
;MAFELNLRIGRNREEKRSLPSEEEKIVEVRDKTAREQPVSVKSPEQAMRLSTAFRCTDILSGTIASLPLYIKRKEDAGNYKVDAENELHYLLTKKPNKRMNSYDLICNAIIQMVNRGNSYIFIKRMFGDTAELILCSNNSVTYDIYRDEYTICDVINRIYGTYPAESIIHLKNKSLDGGYTGVS
;
A
#
# COMPACT_ATOMS: atom_id res chain seq x y z
N MET A 1 59.09 -40.34 -44.86
CA MET A 1 57.60 -40.15 -44.71
C MET A 1 57.36 -38.65 -44.49
N ALA A 2 56.96 -37.99 -45.52
CA ALA A 2 56.66 -36.55 -45.47
C ALA A 2 55.13 -36.40 -45.26
N PHE A 3 54.72 -35.67 -44.25
CA PHE A 3 53.32 -35.34 -43.99
C PHE A 3 53.03 -33.98 -44.63
N GLU A 4 52.26 -33.97 -45.71
CA GLU A 4 51.72 -32.74 -46.28
C GLU A 4 50.47 -32.31 -45.54
N LEU A 5 50.54 -31.11 -44.94
CA LEU A 5 49.40 -30.44 -44.31
C LEU A 5 48.70 -29.60 -45.33
N ASN A 6 47.49 -29.98 -45.76
CA ASN A 6 46.68 -29.25 -46.74
C ASN A 6 45.80 -28.24 -45.95
N LEU A 7 46.24 -26.98 -45.87
CA LEU A 7 45.48 -25.86 -45.34
C LEU A 7 44.51 -25.33 -46.42
N ARG A 8 43.22 -25.69 -46.27
CA ARG A 8 42.15 -25.07 -47.05
C ARG A 8 41.82 -23.72 -46.42
N ILE A 9 42.27 -22.63 -47.04
CA ILE A 9 41.85 -21.26 -46.74
C ILE A 9 40.42 -21.09 -47.24
N GLY A 10 39.46 -21.05 -46.30
CA GLY A 10 38.07 -20.69 -46.59
C GLY A 10 37.98 -19.21 -47.01
N ARG A 11 37.50 -18.96 -48.21
CA ARG A 11 37.15 -17.62 -48.71
C ARG A 11 36.07 -17.03 -47.81
N ASN A 12 36.42 -15.99 -47.05
CA ASN A 12 35.48 -15.13 -46.40
C ASN A 12 34.61 -14.43 -47.44
N ARG A 13 33.34 -14.85 -47.52
CA ARG A 13 32.32 -14.13 -48.27
C ARG A 13 31.92 -12.94 -47.41
N GLU A 14 32.35 -11.73 -47.80
CA GLU A 14 31.82 -10.50 -47.24
C GLU A 14 30.34 -10.41 -47.60
N GLU A 15 29.49 -10.78 -46.69
CA GLU A 15 28.08 -10.39 -46.71
C GLU A 15 28.01 -8.89 -46.50
N LYS A 16 27.72 -8.13 -47.56
CA LYS A 16 27.29 -6.75 -47.45
C LYS A 16 26.03 -6.71 -46.62
N ARG A 17 26.18 -6.46 -45.33
CA ARG A 17 25.05 -6.10 -44.47
C ARG A 17 24.47 -4.80 -44.98
N SER A 18 23.28 -4.85 -45.57
CA SER A 18 22.49 -3.66 -45.90
C SER A 18 22.24 -2.93 -44.59
N LEU A 19 22.35 -1.61 -44.58
CA LEU A 19 22.00 -0.77 -43.46
C LEU A 19 20.53 -1.06 -43.08
N PRO A 20 20.24 -1.28 -41.81
CA PRO A 20 18.86 -1.54 -41.38
C PRO A 20 17.96 -0.36 -41.73
N SER A 21 16.73 -0.65 -42.16
CA SER A 21 15.71 0.36 -42.44
C SER A 21 15.43 1.24 -41.23
N GLU A 22 14.89 2.45 -41.43
CA GLU A 22 14.56 3.32 -40.32
C GLU A 22 13.53 2.67 -39.36
N GLU A 23 12.64 1.82 -39.89
CA GLU A 23 11.69 1.05 -39.09
C GLU A 23 12.38 -0.01 -38.21
N GLU A 24 13.39 -0.72 -38.74
CA GLU A 24 14.19 -1.67 -37.97
C GLU A 24 15.00 -0.96 -36.87
N LYS A 25 15.51 0.24 -37.15
CA LYS A 25 16.17 1.07 -36.12
C LYS A 25 15.21 1.52 -35.03
N ILE A 26 13.97 1.86 -35.39
CA ILE A 26 12.92 2.24 -34.41
C ILE A 26 12.53 1.06 -33.52
N VAL A 27 12.42 -0.15 -34.10
CA VAL A 27 12.13 -1.37 -33.31
C VAL A 27 13.32 -1.72 -32.42
N GLU A 28 14.55 -1.64 -32.89
CA GLU A 28 15.75 -1.88 -32.06
C GLU A 28 15.91 -0.86 -30.92
N VAL A 29 15.54 0.40 -31.15
CA VAL A 29 15.52 1.41 -30.09
C VAL A 29 14.42 1.15 -29.07
N ARG A 30 13.23 0.70 -29.51
CA ARG A 30 12.15 0.30 -28.61
C ARG A 30 12.53 -0.93 -27.78
N ASP A 31 13.15 -1.94 -28.37
CA ASP A 31 13.63 -3.12 -27.65
C ASP A 31 14.77 -2.80 -26.66
N LYS A 32 15.65 -1.86 -27.00
CA LYS A 32 16.71 -1.41 -26.09
C LYS A 32 16.17 -0.58 -24.91
N THR A 33 15.11 0.22 -25.11
CA THR A 33 14.42 0.92 -24.03
C THR A 33 13.54 0.00 -23.21
N ALA A 34 13.03 -1.10 -23.78
CA ALA A 34 12.24 -2.11 -23.05
C ALA A 34 13.09 -3.07 -22.21
N ARG A 35 14.42 -3.14 -22.45
CA ARG A 35 15.39 -3.83 -21.59
C ARG A 35 15.94 -2.91 -20.50
N GLU A 36 15.11 -2.02 -20.01
CA GLU A 36 15.46 -1.23 -18.83
C GLU A 36 15.79 -2.16 -17.66
N GLN A 37 16.89 -1.82 -17.00
CA GLN A 37 17.38 -2.50 -15.82
C GLN A 37 16.22 -2.76 -14.84
N PRO A 38 16.21 -3.91 -14.15
CA PRO A 38 15.17 -4.19 -13.19
C PRO A 38 15.10 -3.02 -12.20
N VAL A 39 13.96 -2.31 -12.20
CA VAL A 39 13.75 -1.19 -11.30
C VAL A 39 13.81 -1.74 -9.88
N SER A 40 14.91 -1.48 -9.19
CA SER A 40 15.05 -1.86 -7.80
C SER A 40 14.15 -0.97 -6.95
N VAL A 41 13.00 -1.50 -6.55
CA VAL A 41 12.07 -0.81 -5.67
C VAL A 41 12.57 -0.98 -4.23
N LYS A 42 12.97 0.13 -3.61
CA LYS A 42 13.54 0.14 -2.25
C LYS A 42 12.59 0.74 -1.20
N SER A 43 11.50 1.36 -1.63
CA SER A 43 10.53 1.97 -0.70
C SER A 43 9.10 1.89 -1.24
N PRO A 44 8.08 1.93 -0.35
CA PRO A 44 6.67 1.98 -0.72
C PRO A 44 6.33 3.14 -1.66
N GLU A 45 6.97 4.30 -1.47
CA GLU A 45 6.78 5.48 -2.31
C GLU A 45 7.33 5.25 -3.74
N GLN A 46 8.43 4.52 -3.86
CA GLN A 46 8.96 4.12 -5.18
C GLN A 46 8.06 3.08 -5.85
N ALA A 47 7.51 2.12 -5.07
CA ALA A 47 6.55 1.14 -5.58
C ALA A 47 5.32 1.82 -6.18
N MET A 48 4.79 2.84 -5.51
CA MET A 48 3.62 3.60 -5.97
C MET A 48 3.87 4.44 -7.23
N ARG A 49 5.13 4.64 -7.63
CA ARG A 49 5.46 5.27 -8.94
C ARG A 49 5.35 4.30 -10.10
N LEU A 50 5.33 2.98 -9.84
CA LEU A 50 5.08 1.98 -10.86
C LEU A 50 3.58 1.96 -11.18
N SER A 51 3.23 2.17 -12.44
CA SER A 51 1.83 2.25 -12.90
C SER A 51 1.01 1.01 -12.51
N THR A 52 1.61 -0.16 -12.58
CA THR A 52 0.96 -1.42 -12.22
C THR A 52 0.69 -1.50 -10.71
N ALA A 53 1.69 -1.22 -9.87
CA ALA A 53 1.53 -1.25 -8.42
C ALA A 53 0.51 -0.20 -7.94
N PHE A 54 0.59 1.02 -8.47
CA PHE A 54 -0.38 2.07 -8.22
C PHE A 54 -1.80 1.62 -8.58
N ARG A 55 -1.99 1.08 -9.79
CA ARG A 55 -3.30 0.65 -10.27
C ARG A 55 -3.89 -0.49 -9.43
N CYS A 56 -3.07 -1.47 -9.05
CA CYS A 56 -3.52 -2.56 -8.19
C CYS A 56 -3.96 -2.05 -6.81
N THR A 57 -3.18 -1.16 -6.21
CA THR A 57 -3.50 -0.57 -4.91
C THR A 57 -4.74 0.32 -4.99
N ASP A 58 -4.90 1.10 -6.04
CA ASP A 58 -6.05 1.96 -6.30
C ASP A 58 -7.36 1.14 -6.42
N ILE A 59 -7.34 0.09 -7.23
CA ILE A 59 -8.50 -0.81 -7.39
C ILE A 59 -8.86 -1.48 -6.05
N LEU A 60 -7.87 -2.01 -5.33
CA LEU A 60 -8.09 -2.68 -4.07
C LEU A 60 -8.66 -1.74 -3.01
N SER A 61 -8.03 -0.58 -2.81
CA SER A 61 -8.46 0.39 -1.81
C SER A 61 -9.82 0.99 -2.13
N GLY A 62 -10.08 1.34 -3.40
CA GLY A 62 -11.35 1.86 -3.84
C GLY A 62 -12.48 0.84 -3.72
N THR A 63 -12.23 -0.42 -4.05
CA THR A 63 -13.22 -1.49 -3.90
C THR A 63 -13.61 -1.70 -2.44
N ILE A 64 -12.63 -1.77 -1.53
CA ILE A 64 -12.90 -1.96 -0.10
C ILE A 64 -13.59 -0.72 0.48
N ALA A 65 -13.13 0.49 0.11
CA ALA A 65 -13.73 1.74 0.60
C ALA A 65 -15.18 1.96 0.13
N SER A 66 -15.59 1.33 -0.97
CA SER A 66 -16.97 1.38 -1.47
C SER A 66 -17.93 0.45 -0.74
N LEU A 67 -17.41 -0.51 0.06
CA LEU A 67 -18.26 -1.41 0.82
C LEU A 67 -18.97 -0.66 1.96
N PRO A 68 -20.28 -0.90 2.15
CA PRO A 68 -21.00 -0.25 3.23
C PRO A 68 -20.58 -0.80 4.58
N LEU A 69 -20.22 0.11 5.50
CA LEU A 69 -19.90 -0.22 6.89
C LEU A 69 -21.11 -0.02 7.77
N TYR A 70 -21.37 -0.99 8.65
CA TYR A 70 -22.47 -0.92 9.60
C TYR A 70 -21.99 -1.26 11.01
N ILE A 71 -22.40 -0.49 12.00
CA ILE A 71 -22.31 -0.88 13.39
C ILE A 71 -23.54 -1.71 13.73
N LYS A 72 -23.32 -2.87 14.31
CA LYS A 72 -24.38 -3.78 14.72
C LYS A 72 -24.32 -3.98 16.22
N ARG A 73 -25.47 -3.86 16.89
CA ARG A 73 -25.66 -4.24 18.30
C ARG A 73 -26.18 -5.67 18.36
N LYS A 74 -25.64 -6.46 19.26
CA LYS A 74 -26.14 -7.80 19.55
C LYS A 74 -27.36 -7.67 20.43
N GLU A 75 -28.49 -8.27 20.05
CA GLU A 75 -29.70 -8.41 20.86
C GLU A 75 -29.65 -9.72 21.66
N ASP A 76 -30.47 -9.79 22.74
CA ASP A 76 -30.48 -10.91 23.68
C ASP A 76 -30.83 -12.27 23.02
N ALA A 77 -31.51 -12.25 21.89
CA ALA A 77 -31.85 -13.45 21.10
C ALA A 77 -30.70 -13.92 20.16
N GLY A 78 -29.51 -13.31 20.24
CA GLY A 78 -28.35 -13.65 19.37
C GLY A 78 -28.41 -13.02 18.01
N ASN A 79 -29.43 -12.25 17.68
CA ASN A 79 -29.55 -11.51 16.43
C ASN A 79 -28.71 -10.22 16.47
N TYR A 80 -28.31 -9.75 15.30
CA TYR A 80 -27.57 -8.48 15.15
C TYR A 80 -28.44 -7.46 14.42
N LYS A 81 -28.71 -6.33 15.07
CA LYS A 81 -29.42 -5.19 14.48
C LYS A 81 -28.47 -4.05 14.20
N VAL A 82 -28.70 -3.34 13.09
CA VAL A 82 -27.92 -2.13 12.75
C VAL A 82 -28.24 -1.05 13.78
N ASP A 83 -27.20 -0.52 14.41
CA ASP A 83 -27.28 0.56 15.40
C ASP A 83 -26.93 1.89 14.75
N ALA A 84 -27.93 2.50 14.09
CA ALA A 84 -27.77 3.76 13.40
C ALA A 84 -27.68 4.98 14.34
N GLU A 85 -28.09 4.83 15.59
CA GLU A 85 -28.05 5.88 16.62
C GLU A 85 -26.67 6.01 17.28
N ASN A 86 -25.79 5.03 17.06
CA ASN A 86 -24.44 5.06 17.58
C ASN A 86 -23.61 6.17 16.92
N GLU A 87 -22.92 6.99 17.70
CA GLU A 87 -22.09 8.10 17.22
C GLU A 87 -21.00 7.64 16.24
N LEU A 88 -20.40 6.48 16.50
CA LEU A 88 -19.43 5.85 15.61
C LEU A 88 -20.03 5.50 14.23
N HIS A 89 -21.34 5.22 14.17
CA HIS A 89 -22.00 4.92 12.91
C HIS A 89 -21.91 6.12 11.96
N TYR A 90 -22.19 7.33 12.45
CA TYR A 90 -22.06 8.54 11.65
C TYR A 90 -20.61 8.80 11.20
N LEU A 91 -19.66 8.64 12.11
CA LEU A 91 -18.23 8.84 11.81
C LEU A 91 -17.71 7.83 10.77
N LEU A 92 -18.09 6.57 10.89
CA LEU A 92 -17.66 5.53 9.95
C LEU A 92 -18.38 5.58 8.60
N THR A 93 -19.65 6.06 8.56
CA THR A 93 -20.44 6.03 7.32
C THR A 93 -20.45 7.35 6.56
N LYS A 94 -20.28 8.47 7.25
CA LYS A 94 -20.41 9.80 6.65
C LYS A 94 -19.14 10.62 6.75
N LYS A 95 -18.80 11.07 7.96
CA LYS A 95 -17.75 12.08 8.15
C LYS A 95 -16.89 11.78 9.38
N PRO A 96 -15.79 11.05 9.21
CA PRO A 96 -14.89 10.69 10.30
C PRO A 96 -14.18 11.88 10.94
N ASN A 97 -13.88 12.93 10.17
CA ASN A 97 -13.24 14.14 10.64
C ASN A 97 -13.53 15.34 9.71
N LYS A 98 -12.98 16.50 10.03
CA LYS A 98 -13.22 17.74 9.27
C LYS A 98 -12.62 17.74 7.84
N ARG A 99 -11.62 16.88 7.58
CA ARG A 99 -10.83 16.89 6.34
C ARG A 99 -11.20 15.80 5.35
N MET A 100 -11.74 14.67 5.84
CA MET A 100 -12.00 13.46 5.05
C MET A 100 -13.44 13.04 5.20
N ASN A 101 -13.98 12.42 4.17
CA ASN A 101 -15.19 11.63 4.24
C ASN A 101 -14.86 10.16 4.59
N SER A 102 -15.86 9.33 4.80
CA SER A 102 -15.68 7.92 5.17
C SER A 102 -14.91 7.14 4.08
N TYR A 103 -15.25 7.36 2.82
CA TYR A 103 -14.57 6.71 1.69
C TYR A 103 -13.07 7.05 1.67
N ASP A 104 -12.73 8.34 1.80
CA ASP A 104 -11.34 8.78 1.80
C ASP A 104 -10.55 8.21 2.97
N LEU A 105 -11.15 8.15 4.17
CA LEU A 105 -10.50 7.58 5.35
C LEU A 105 -10.15 6.11 5.11
N ILE A 106 -11.12 5.30 4.67
CA ILE A 106 -10.93 3.87 4.45
C ILE A 106 -9.98 3.62 3.28
N CYS A 107 -10.13 4.34 2.17
CA CYS A 107 -9.26 4.23 1.01
C CYS A 107 -7.79 4.48 1.40
N ASN A 108 -7.51 5.59 2.08
CA ASN A 108 -6.16 5.93 2.52
C ASN A 108 -5.62 4.95 3.58
N ALA A 109 -6.46 4.46 4.48
CA ALA A 109 -6.08 3.45 5.46
C ALA A 109 -5.66 2.12 4.78
N ILE A 110 -6.41 1.68 3.77
CA ILE A 110 -6.06 0.48 3.00
C ILE A 110 -4.78 0.70 2.19
N ILE A 111 -4.60 1.87 1.56
CA ILE A 111 -3.36 2.21 0.84
C ILE A 111 -2.15 2.11 1.78
N GLN A 112 -2.25 2.67 2.99
CA GLN A 112 -1.17 2.56 3.99
C GLN A 112 -0.94 1.12 4.41
N MET A 113 -2.00 0.37 4.70
CA MET A 113 -1.91 -1.02 5.13
C MET A 113 -1.26 -1.91 4.06
N VAL A 114 -1.62 -1.75 2.79
CA VAL A 114 -1.07 -2.55 1.68
C VAL A 114 0.40 -2.22 1.45
N ASN A 115 0.74 -0.93 1.44
CA ASN A 115 2.09 -0.50 1.08
C ASN A 115 3.10 -0.59 2.23
N ARG A 116 2.64 -0.51 3.49
CA ARG A 116 3.51 -0.44 4.69
C ARG A 116 3.23 -1.53 5.71
N GLY A 117 2.29 -2.42 5.42
CA GLY A 117 1.88 -3.50 6.30
C GLY A 117 0.93 -3.07 7.42
N ASN A 118 0.94 -1.82 7.82
CA ASN A 118 0.18 -1.30 8.95
C ASN A 118 -0.53 0.00 8.59
N SER A 119 -1.66 0.26 9.26
CA SER A 119 -2.34 1.55 9.20
C SER A 119 -2.98 1.84 10.55
N TYR A 120 -2.91 3.07 11.00
CA TYR A 120 -3.32 3.48 12.35
C TYR A 120 -4.34 4.60 12.26
N ILE A 121 -5.54 4.35 12.83
CA ILE A 121 -6.59 5.35 12.96
C ILE A 121 -6.74 5.69 14.43
N PHE A 122 -6.41 6.93 14.79
CA PHE A 122 -6.55 7.44 16.15
C PHE A 122 -8.00 7.84 16.43
N ILE A 123 -8.54 7.37 17.55
CA ILE A 123 -9.88 7.68 18.04
C ILE A 123 -9.76 8.87 18.99
N LYS A 124 -10.03 10.06 18.48
CA LYS A 124 -10.04 11.26 19.31
C LYS A 124 -11.35 11.33 20.09
N ARG A 125 -11.23 11.35 21.42
CA ARG A 125 -12.38 11.49 22.32
C ARG A 125 -12.44 12.91 22.89
N MET A 126 -13.67 13.42 23.05
CA MET A 126 -13.95 14.68 23.73
C MET A 126 -15.07 14.43 24.74
N PHE A 127 -14.85 14.77 25.99
CA PHE A 127 -15.81 14.59 27.10
C PHE A 127 -16.33 13.14 27.26
N GLY A 128 -15.54 12.14 26.85
CA GLY A 128 -15.92 10.72 26.90
C GLY A 128 -16.44 10.14 25.57
N ASP A 129 -16.96 10.98 24.68
CA ASP A 129 -17.55 10.57 23.41
C ASP A 129 -16.50 10.57 22.27
N THR A 130 -16.74 9.76 21.25
CA THR A 130 -15.86 9.72 20.07
C THR A 130 -16.15 10.90 19.16
N ALA A 131 -15.24 11.86 19.11
CA ALA A 131 -15.42 13.10 18.35
C ALA A 131 -14.92 13.00 16.91
N GLU A 132 -13.79 12.37 16.68
CA GLU A 132 -13.15 12.30 15.37
C GLU A 132 -12.33 11.00 15.22
N LEU A 133 -12.28 10.48 13.98
CA LEU A 133 -11.35 9.42 13.56
C LEU A 133 -10.27 10.02 12.68
N ILE A 134 -9.01 9.91 13.08
CA ILE A 134 -7.89 10.56 12.41
C ILE A 134 -6.91 9.50 11.93
N LEU A 135 -6.67 9.46 10.62
CA LEU A 135 -5.64 8.59 10.05
C LEU A 135 -4.26 9.18 10.35
N CYS A 136 -3.45 8.43 11.09
CA CYS A 136 -2.09 8.81 11.43
C CYS A 136 -1.12 8.43 10.30
N SER A 137 -0.04 9.19 10.17
CA SER A 137 1.07 8.77 9.32
C SER A 137 1.73 7.52 9.90
N ASN A 138 1.98 6.52 9.06
CA ASN A 138 2.53 5.24 9.52
C ASN A 138 3.90 5.38 10.20
N ASN A 139 4.72 6.35 9.73
CA ASN A 139 6.05 6.60 10.30
C ASN A 139 6.00 7.35 11.64
N SER A 140 4.84 7.86 12.04
CA SER A 140 4.67 8.64 13.27
C SER A 140 4.13 7.84 14.43
N VAL A 141 3.88 6.53 14.23
CA VAL A 141 3.30 5.66 15.25
C VAL A 141 4.27 4.53 15.56
N THR A 142 4.55 4.34 16.84
CA THR A 142 5.35 3.22 17.35
C THR A 142 4.50 2.42 18.32
N TYR A 143 4.47 1.09 18.17
CA TYR A 143 3.74 0.19 19.04
C TYR A 143 4.68 -0.49 20.03
N ASP A 144 4.38 -0.38 21.32
CA ASP A 144 5.05 -1.11 22.39
C ASP A 144 4.26 -2.38 22.72
N ILE A 145 4.80 -3.53 22.32
CA ILE A 145 4.18 -4.85 22.49
C ILE A 145 4.06 -5.21 23.99
N TYR A 146 5.00 -4.76 24.84
CA TYR A 146 5.04 -5.14 26.25
C TYR A 146 3.98 -4.41 27.08
N ARG A 147 3.66 -3.17 26.71
CA ARG A 147 2.71 -2.31 27.41
C ARG A 147 1.35 -2.25 26.74
N ASP A 148 1.25 -2.77 25.50
CA ASP A 148 0.08 -2.63 24.63
C ASP A 148 -0.33 -1.15 24.45
N GLU A 149 0.67 -0.31 24.19
CA GLU A 149 0.51 1.12 24.05
C GLU A 149 1.08 1.59 22.69
N TYR A 150 0.52 2.67 22.19
CA TYR A 150 0.97 3.32 20.96
C TYR A 150 1.51 4.71 21.27
N THR A 151 2.76 4.96 20.91
CA THR A 151 3.33 6.29 20.95
C THR A 151 3.17 6.95 19.59
N ILE A 152 2.47 8.08 19.56
CA ILE A 152 2.20 8.86 18.35
C ILE A 152 2.97 10.16 18.41
N CYS A 153 3.64 10.50 17.29
CA CYS A 153 4.31 11.79 17.08
C CYS A 153 3.91 12.30 15.68
N ASP A 154 2.63 12.61 15.49
CA ASP A 154 2.08 13.06 14.22
C ASP A 154 1.99 14.60 14.17
N VAL A 155 2.98 15.21 13.50
CA VAL A 155 3.09 16.65 13.35
C VAL A 155 1.94 17.22 12.51
N ILE A 156 1.50 16.47 11.48
CA ILE A 156 0.45 16.91 10.53
C ILE A 156 -0.88 17.04 11.24
N ASN A 157 -1.22 16.03 12.04
CA ASN A 157 -2.48 15.98 12.79
C ASN A 157 -2.37 16.60 14.19
N ARG A 158 -1.17 17.01 14.61
CA ARG A 158 -0.87 17.58 15.93
C ARG A 158 -1.26 16.64 17.07
N ILE A 159 -0.92 15.34 16.91
CA ILE A 159 -1.17 14.31 17.90
C ILE A 159 0.18 13.86 18.48
N TYR A 160 0.36 14.07 19.75
CA TYR A 160 1.60 13.74 20.47
C TYR A 160 1.26 13.03 21.77
N GLY A 161 1.92 11.93 22.06
CA GLY A 161 1.79 11.21 23.31
C GLY A 161 1.69 9.71 23.17
N THR A 162 1.57 9.05 24.32
CA THR A 162 1.36 7.60 24.41
C THR A 162 -0.10 7.33 24.77
N TYR A 163 -0.71 6.44 24.03
CA TYR A 163 -2.13 6.12 24.11
C TYR A 163 -2.32 4.61 24.24
N PRO A 164 -3.30 4.16 25.03
CA PRO A 164 -3.62 2.75 25.15
C PRO A 164 -4.21 2.20 23.84
N ALA A 165 -4.12 0.89 23.65
CA ALA A 165 -4.59 0.20 22.44
C ALA A 165 -6.05 0.52 22.09
N GLU A 166 -6.92 0.75 23.09
CA GLU A 166 -8.33 1.12 22.91
C GLU A 166 -8.54 2.46 22.19
N SER A 167 -7.52 3.29 22.12
CA SER A 167 -7.57 4.60 21.45
C SER A 167 -7.16 4.55 19.99
N ILE A 168 -6.78 3.36 19.48
CA ILE A 168 -6.27 3.21 18.10
C ILE A 168 -6.90 2.00 17.44
N ILE A 169 -7.39 2.22 16.21
CA ILE A 169 -7.76 1.13 15.32
C ILE A 169 -6.52 0.81 14.50
N HIS A 170 -5.88 -0.32 14.79
CA HIS A 170 -4.71 -0.81 14.07
C HIS A 170 -5.14 -1.80 12.99
N LEU A 171 -5.08 -1.39 11.73
CA LEU A 171 -5.30 -2.24 10.58
C LEU A 171 -3.96 -2.86 10.17
N LYS A 172 -3.92 -4.18 10.14
CA LYS A 172 -2.71 -4.97 9.84
C LYS A 172 -2.92 -5.76 8.56
N ASN A 173 -1.90 -5.79 7.72
CA ASN A 173 -1.82 -6.76 6.63
C ASN A 173 -1.47 -8.14 7.23
N LYS A 174 -0.93 -9.06 6.42
CA LYS A 174 -0.44 -10.34 6.95
C LYS A 174 0.57 -10.10 8.07
N SER A 175 0.42 -10.82 9.17
CA SER A 175 1.31 -10.75 10.33
C SER A 175 2.15 -12.01 10.43
N LEU A 176 3.45 -11.85 10.72
CA LEU A 176 4.38 -12.96 10.95
C LEU A 176 4.80 -13.06 12.42
N ASP A 177 4.39 -12.13 13.26
CA ASP A 177 4.80 -11.98 14.66
C ASP A 177 3.67 -12.30 15.67
N GLY A 178 2.71 -13.12 15.26
CA GLY A 178 1.58 -13.48 16.11
C GLY A 178 0.46 -12.45 16.16
N GLY A 179 0.42 -11.51 15.18
CA GLY A 179 -0.66 -10.55 15.07
C GLY A 179 -0.35 -9.17 15.66
N TYR A 180 0.89 -8.92 16.07
CA TYR A 180 1.28 -7.63 16.63
C TYR A 180 1.47 -6.57 15.56
N THR A 181 2.21 -6.90 14.50
CA THR A 181 2.44 -5.99 13.38
C THR A 181 2.14 -6.65 12.02
N GLY A 182 1.84 -5.85 11.03
CA GLY A 182 1.63 -6.30 9.65
C GLY A 182 2.89 -6.13 8.82
N VAL A 183 3.05 -6.99 7.80
CA VAL A 183 4.17 -6.97 6.85
C VAL A 183 3.70 -6.36 5.53
N SER A 184 4.52 -5.49 4.94
CA SER A 184 4.32 -4.91 3.60
C SER A 184 4.78 -5.86 2.50
#